data_a8d268f8747301f33d4bce24eb9a0c92
#
_entry.id   a8d268f8747301f33d4bce24eb9a0c92
#
_cell.length_a   1.000
_cell.length_b   1.000
_cell.length_c   1.000
_cell.angle_alpha   90.00
_cell.angle_beta   90.00
_cell.angle_gamma   90.00
#
_symmetry.space_group_name_H-M   'P 1'
#
loop_
_entity.id
_entity.type
_entity.pdbx_description
1 polymer ?
#
loop_
_entity_poly.entity_id
_entity_poly.type
_entity_poly.pdbx_seq_one_letter_code
_entity_poly.pdbx_strand_id
1 'polypeptide(L)'
;MAGREVHVLAPHYADLNLVITICVQPTSYPADVVAAVARALIGKRGVIREVGFFDPDNFTFGTVLDRSELEARIQNVPGVRAVKQITIARRGKFVERVLDSFYQPGKDEVIRVDNDPRHPDRGTITIHWEGGA
;
A
#
# COMPACT_ATOMS: atom_id res chain seq x y z
N MET A 1 -42.79 -4.59 8.94
CA MET A 1 -42.56 -3.58 8.10
C MET A 1 -41.79 -4.06 6.88
N ALA A 2 -42.56 -4.10 6.03
CA ALA A 2 -41.98 -4.36 4.80
C ALA A 2 -41.05 -3.31 4.47
N GLY A 3 -40.46 -2.94 4.01
CA GLY A 3 -39.72 -1.77 3.66
C GLY A 3 -38.37 -1.63 4.27
N ARG A 4 -38.04 -2.48 5.15
CA ARG A 4 -36.71 -2.43 5.68
C ARG A 4 -35.79 -3.23 4.78
N GLU A 5 -35.39 -2.60 3.72
CA GLU A 5 -34.37 -3.18 2.90
C GLU A 5 -33.00 -2.94 3.53
N VAL A 6 -32.28 -4.02 3.78
CA VAL A 6 -30.89 -3.90 4.16
C VAL A 6 -30.10 -3.80 2.86
N HIS A 7 -29.73 -2.59 2.53
CA HIS A 7 -28.86 -2.39 1.40
C HIS A 7 -27.42 -2.71 1.81
N VAL A 8 -27.00 -3.90 1.46
CA VAL A 8 -25.57 -4.21 1.52
C VAL A 8 -24.95 -3.61 0.26
N LEU A 9 -24.47 -2.41 0.41
CA LEU A 9 -23.75 -1.76 -0.68
C LEU A 9 -22.41 -2.45 -0.85
N ALA A 10 -22.14 -2.94 -2.04
CA ALA A 10 -20.81 -3.40 -2.37
C ALA A 10 -19.84 -2.21 -2.22
N PRO A 11 -18.68 -2.40 -1.60
CA PRO A 11 -17.74 -1.30 -1.43
C PRO A 11 -17.24 -0.82 -2.79
N HIS A 12 -17.11 0.49 -2.92
CA HIS A 12 -16.38 1.09 -4.01
C HIS A 12 -14.90 1.14 -3.61
N TYR A 13 -14.06 0.52 -4.42
CA TYR A 13 -12.63 0.48 -4.09
C TYR A 13 -11.88 1.66 -4.70
N ALA A 14 -11.06 2.27 -3.87
CA ALA A 14 -10.06 3.21 -4.33
C ALA A 14 -8.77 2.41 -4.55
N ASP A 15 -8.59 1.90 -5.76
CA ASP A 15 -7.42 1.11 -6.11
C ASP A 15 -6.25 2.04 -6.43
N LEU A 16 -5.19 1.94 -5.64
CA LEU A 16 -4.04 2.82 -5.74
C LEU A 16 -2.83 2.08 -6.31
N ASN A 17 -2.12 2.77 -7.18
CA ASN A 17 -0.81 2.35 -7.66
C ASN A 17 0.24 3.19 -6.95
N LEU A 18 1.10 2.53 -6.19
CA LEU A 18 2.14 3.18 -5.43
C LEU A 18 3.49 3.01 -6.10
N VAL A 19 4.27 4.08 -6.10
CA VAL A 19 5.70 4.03 -6.44
C VAL A 19 6.46 4.54 -5.23
N ILE A 20 7.28 3.68 -4.65
CA ILE A 20 8.01 3.97 -3.43
C ILE A 20 9.50 3.93 -3.75
N THR A 21 10.21 4.99 -3.42
CA THR A 21 11.67 5.05 -3.58
C THR A 21 12.30 5.03 -2.20
N ILE A 22 13.19 4.07 -1.99
CA ILE A 22 13.90 3.88 -0.72
C ILE A 22 15.40 4.00 -0.90
N CYS A 23 16.09 4.36 0.17
CA CYS A 23 17.54 4.21 0.28
C CYS A 23 17.83 2.94 1.06
N VAL A 24 18.70 2.11 0.52
CA VAL A 24 19.12 0.85 1.13
C VAL A 24 20.47 1.06 1.84
N GLN A 25 20.62 0.47 3.02
CA GLN A 25 21.88 0.51 3.77
C GLN A 25 23.04 -0.04 2.94
N PRO A 26 24.23 0.55 3.04
CA PRO A 26 25.39 0.11 2.23
C PRO A 26 25.78 -1.36 2.45
N THR A 27 25.41 -1.93 3.59
CA THR A 27 25.74 -3.31 3.97
C THR A 27 24.64 -4.31 3.63
N SER A 28 23.54 -3.86 3.05
CA SER A 28 22.38 -4.70 2.75
C SER A 28 22.24 -4.93 1.25
N TYR A 29 21.78 -6.13 0.87
CA TYR A 29 21.47 -6.43 -0.51
C TYR A 29 20.12 -5.85 -0.90
N PRO A 30 20.06 -4.99 -1.93
CA PRO A 30 18.81 -4.36 -2.34
C PRO A 30 17.68 -5.33 -2.63
N ALA A 31 17.95 -6.44 -3.27
CA ALA A 31 16.92 -7.43 -3.60
C ALA A 31 16.22 -7.98 -2.36
N ASP A 32 16.99 -8.26 -1.30
CA ASP A 32 16.44 -8.78 -0.05
C ASP A 32 15.63 -7.71 0.67
N VAL A 33 16.10 -6.47 0.64
CA VAL A 33 15.41 -5.35 1.29
C VAL A 33 14.10 -5.05 0.56
N VAL A 34 14.11 -5.01 -0.76
CA VAL A 34 12.91 -4.78 -1.57
C VAL A 34 11.88 -5.87 -1.31
N ALA A 35 12.31 -7.13 -1.27
CA ALA A 35 11.40 -8.24 -0.98
C ALA A 35 10.80 -8.13 0.42
N ALA A 36 11.61 -7.72 1.40
CA ALA A 36 11.13 -7.53 2.77
C ALA A 36 10.15 -6.36 2.89
N VAL A 37 10.39 -5.27 2.17
CA VAL A 37 9.46 -4.14 2.11
C VAL A 37 8.13 -4.58 1.49
N ALA A 38 8.17 -5.29 0.37
CA ALA A 38 6.97 -5.79 -0.27
C ALA A 38 6.16 -6.68 0.68
N ARG A 39 6.84 -7.55 1.43
CA ARG A 39 6.19 -8.41 2.43
C ARG A 39 5.57 -7.60 3.56
N ALA A 40 6.24 -6.55 4.03
CA ALA A 40 5.72 -5.69 5.08
C ALA A 40 4.44 -4.96 4.63
N LEU A 41 4.31 -4.67 3.35
CA LEU A 41 3.16 -3.94 2.82
C LEU A 41 2.01 -4.85 2.42
N ILE A 42 2.30 -5.99 1.79
CA ILE A 42 1.27 -6.89 1.25
C ILE A 42 1.03 -8.09 2.16
N GLY A 43 2.00 -8.44 2.99
CA GLY A 43 1.93 -9.63 3.81
C GLY A 43 2.35 -10.89 3.05
N LYS A 44 2.10 -12.02 3.66
CA LYS A 44 2.45 -13.33 3.09
C LYS A 44 1.28 -14.27 3.31
N ARG A 45 0.89 -14.95 2.25
CA ARG A 45 -0.08 -16.04 2.32
C ARG A 45 0.67 -17.36 2.44
N GLY A 46 0.14 -18.29 3.22
CA GLY A 46 0.72 -19.60 3.42
C GLY A 46 0.26 -20.21 4.72
N VAL A 47 1.02 -21.20 5.21
CA VAL A 47 0.70 -21.88 6.47
C VAL A 47 0.71 -20.90 7.63
N ILE A 48 1.65 -19.95 7.62
CA ILE A 48 1.69 -18.84 8.56
C ILE A 48 1.40 -17.57 7.77
N ARG A 49 0.23 -16.98 8.03
CA ARG A 49 -0.19 -15.74 7.39
C ARG A 49 0.50 -14.55 8.06
N GLU A 50 1.18 -13.75 7.28
CA GLU A 50 1.69 -12.46 7.72
C GLU A 50 0.77 -11.35 7.21
N VAL A 51 0.34 -10.47 8.13
CA VAL A 51 -0.55 -9.36 7.82
C VAL A 51 0.27 -8.18 7.34
N GLY A 52 0.03 -7.73 6.12
CA GLY A 52 0.70 -6.55 5.58
C GLY A 52 0.00 -5.25 5.93
N PHE A 53 0.66 -4.14 5.66
CA PHE A 53 0.09 -2.82 5.87
C PHE A 53 -1.22 -2.63 5.11
N PHE A 54 -1.28 -3.11 3.87
CA PHE A 54 -2.46 -3.00 3.02
C PHE A 54 -3.42 -4.18 3.14
N ASP A 55 -3.36 -4.91 4.26
CA ASP A 55 -4.34 -5.96 4.50
C ASP A 55 -5.75 -5.37 4.50
N PRO A 56 -6.73 -6.03 3.86
CA PRO A 56 -8.10 -5.53 3.83
C PRO A 56 -8.69 -5.20 5.19
N ASP A 57 -8.27 -5.89 6.24
CA ASP A 57 -8.76 -5.62 7.60
C ASP A 57 -8.30 -4.29 8.16
N ASN A 58 -7.26 -3.69 7.57
CA ASN A 58 -6.72 -2.40 8.02
C ASN A 58 -7.39 -1.20 7.36
N PHE A 59 -8.18 -1.43 6.33
CA PHE A 59 -8.84 -0.35 5.59
C PHE A 59 -10.33 -0.61 5.52
N THR A 60 -11.10 0.35 5.98
CA THR A 60 -12.56 0.34 5.89
C THR A 60 -13.01 1.62 5.20
N PHE A 61 -14.31 1.86 5.16
CA PHE A 61 -14.89 3.00 4.48
C PHE A 61 -14.30 4.32 5.00
N GLY A 62 -13.76 5.11 4.10
CA GLY A 62 -13.20 6.41 4.43
C GLY A 62 -11.88 6.40 5.19
N THR A 63 -11.31 5.23 5.46
CA THR A 63 -10.02 5.16 6.14
C THR A 63 -8.93 5.79 5.29
N VAL A 64 -8.20 6.71 5.90
CA VAL A 64 -7.15 7.50 5.24
C VAL A 64 -5.90 6.67 5.05
N LEU A 65 -5.22 6.85 3.91
CA LEU A 65 -3.85 6.39 3.75
C LEU A 65 -2.91 7.46 4.28
N ASP A 66 -2.31 7.19 5.43
CA ASP A 66 -1.43 8.13 6.12
C ASP A 66 0.02 7.85 5.73
N ARG A 67 0.70 8.87 5.22
CA ARG A 67 2.10 8.74 4.82
C ARG A 67 3.00 8.38 5.99
N SER A 68 2.78 8.97 7.15
CA SER A 68 3.64 8.73 8.31
C SER A 68 3.57 7.28 8.77
N GLU A 69 2.37 6.69 8.77
CA GLU A 69 2.20 5.28 9.12
C GLU A 69 2.85 4.36 8.10
N LEU A 70 2.66 4.66 6.81
CA LEU A 70 3.27 3.89 5.73
C LEU A 70 4.79 3.98 5.78
N GLU A 71 5.32 5.18 5.95
CA GLU A 71 6.75 5.41 6.06
C GLU A 71 7.35 4.68 7.25
N ALA A 72 6.68 4.73 8.40
CA ALA A 72 7.13 4.03 9.61
C ALA A 72 7.20 2.52 9.38
N ARG A 73 6.21 1.96 8.70
CA ARG A 73 6.21 0.53 8.38
C ARG A 73 7.38 0.14 7.49
N ILE A 74 7.66 0.94 6.47
CA ILE A 74 8.78 0.70 5.55
C ILE A 74 10.10 0.88 6.30
N GLN A 75 10.22 1.94 7.10
CA GLN A 75 11.44 2.27 7.83
C GLN A 75 11.82 1.20 8.84
N ASN A 76 10.85 0.45 9.35
CA ASN A 76 11.09 -0.65 10.29
C ASN A 76 11.67 -1.89 9.62
N VAL A 77 11.67 -1.97 8.32
CA VAL A 77 12.26 -3.11 7.61
C VAL A 77 13.78 -3.03 7.71
N PRO A 78 14.45 -4.09 8.20
CA PRO A 78 15.91 -4.09 8.27
C PRO A 78 16.54 -3.87 6.90
N GLY A 79 17.52 -2.98 6.84
CA GLY A 79 18.21 -2.64 5.60
C GLY A 79 17.67 -1.39 4.92
N VAL A 80 16.52 -0.88 5.33
CA VAL A 80 16.02 0.40 4.84
C VAL A 80 16.69 1.53 5.62
N ARG A 81 17.41 2.38 4.90
CA ARG A 81 18.04 3.56 5.49
C ARG A 81 17.07 4.72 5.57
N ALA A 82 16.31 4.95 4.51
CA ALA A 82 15.36 6.05 4.43
C ALA A 82 14.31 5.78 3.35
N VAL A 83 13.15 6.40 3.51
CA VAL A 83 12.12 6.46 2.47
C VAL A 83 12.25 7.83 1.81
N LYS A 84 12.62 7.86 0.53
CA LYS A 84 12.84 9.12 -0.19
C LYS A 84 11.54 9.72 -0.70
N GLN A 85 10.71 8.91 -1.35
CA GLN A 85 9.50 9.42 -1.96
C GLN A 85 8.46 8.32 -2.05
N ILE A 86 7.21 8.72 -1.89
CA ILE A 86 6.05 7.86 -2.14
C ILE A 86 5.14 8.64 -3.06
N THR A 87 4.81 8.06 -4.21
CA THR A 87 3.81 8.61 -5.11
C THR A 87 2.65 7.65 -5.24
N ILE A 88 1.47 8.20 -5.46
CA ILE A 88 0.26 7.42 -5.68
C ILE A 88 -0.38 7.84 -6.99
N ALA A 89 -1.03 6.90 -7.63
CA ALA A 89 -1.87 7.13 -8.79
C ALA A 89 -3.17 6.37 -8.62
N ARG A 90 -4.25 6.89 -9.16
CA ARG A 90 -5.53 6.21 -9.17
C ARG A 90 -6.11 6.27 -10.56
N ARG A 91 -6.26 5.11 -11.20
CA ARG A 91 -6.76 5.00 -12.56
C ARG A 91 -8.11 5.71 -12.71
N GLY A 92 -8.21 6.59 -13.69
CA GLY A 92 -9.43 7.35 -13.95
C GLY A 92 -9.62 8.56 -13.05
N LYS A 93 -8.76 8.79 -12.07
CA LYS A 93 -8.86 9.93 -11.14
C LYS A 93 -7.66 10.86 -11.22
N PHE A 94 -6.46 10.32 -11.08
CA PHE A 94 -5.22 11.10 -11.20
C PHE A 94 -4.06 10.19 -11.61
N VAL A 95 -3.11 10.77 -12.35
CA VAL A 95 -2.00 10.00 -12.93
C VAL A 95 -0.88 9.80 -11.93
N GLU A 96 -0.52 10.85 -11.20
CA GLU A 96 0.57 10.79 -10.24
C GLU A 96 0.42 11.92 -9.25
N ARG A 97 0.60 11.57 -7.98
CA ARG A 97 0.54 12.56 -6.89
C ARG A 97 1.53 12.14 -5.81
N VAL A 98 2.35 13.08 -5.35
CA VAL A 98 3.24 12.81 -4.21
C VAL A 98 2.38 12.66 -2.96
N LEU A 99 2.60 11.55 -2.24
CA LEU A 99 1.98 11.34 -0.95
C LEU A 99 2.87 11.98 0.12
N ASP A 100 2.59 13.22 0.46
CA ASP A 100 3.39 13.96 1.44
C ASP A 100 2.74 14.02 2.83
N SER A 101 1.44 13.82 2.94
CA SER A 101 0.77 13.71 4.24
C SER A 101 -0.25 12.57 4.27
N PHE A 102 -1.34 12.67 3.54
CA PHE A 102 -2.36 11.62 3.51
C PHE A 102 -3.16 11.65 2.22
N TYR A 103 -3.79 10.53 1.91
CA TYR A 103 -4.80 10.44 0.85
C TYR A 103 -6.14 10.06 1.47
N GLN A 104 -7.15 10.89 1.24
CA GLN A 104 -8.51 10.69 1.73
C GLN A 104 -9.37 10.11 0.62
N PRO A 105 -9.83 8.84 0.75
CA PRO A 105 -10.82 8.31 -0.20
C PRO A 105 -12.19 8.90 0.07
N GLY A 106 -13.12 8.66 -0.83
CA GLY A 106 -14.52 8.99 -0.59
C GLY A 106 -15.07 8.25 0.63
N LYS A 107 -16.14 8.77 1.22
CA LYS A 107 -16.72 8.21 2.45
C LYS A 107 -17.25 6.79 2.28
N ASP A 108 -17.60 6.40 1.06
CA ASP A 108 -18.08 5.06 0.70
C ASP A 108 -17.05 4.27 -0.09
N GLU A 109 -15.80 4.72 -0.08
CA GLU A 109 -14.70 4.05 -0.74
C GLU A 109 -13.76 3.39 0.26
N VAL A 110 -13.17 2.28 -0.16
CA VAL A 110 -12.17 1.54 0.60
C VAL A 110 -10.87 1.49 -0.21
N ILE A 111 -9.78 1.95 0.37
CA ILE A 111 -8.47 1.87 -0.27
C ILE A 111 -8.09 0.41 -0.42
N ARG A 112 -7.65 0.04 -1.63
CA ARG A 112 -7.19 -1.31 -1.92
C ARG A 112 -5.89 -1.27 -2.70
N VAL A 113 -4.93 -2.08 -2.24
CA VAL A 113 -3.66 -2.30 -2.94
C VAL A 113 -3.34 -3.79 -2.79
N ASP A 114 -3.79 -4.58 -3.75
CA ASP A 114 -3.59 -6.04 -3.70
C ASP A 114 -2.22 -6.45 -4.18
N ASN A 115 -1.63 -5.67 -5.08
CA ASN A 115 -0.35 -5.99 -5.71
C ASN A 115 -0.31 -7.42 -6.26
N ASP A 116 -1.41 -7.83 -6.88
CA ASP A 116 -1.53 -9.16 -7.48
C ASP A 116 -1.27 -9.04 -8.98
N PRO A 117 -0.24 -9.70 -9.51
CA PRO A 117 0.07 -9.64 -10.96
C PRO A 117 -1.08 -10.10 -11.85
N ARG A 118 -1.97 -10.93 -11.34
CA ARG A 118 -3.16 -11.40 -12.08
C ARG A 118 -4.27 -10.36 -12.12
N HIS A 119 -4.23 -9.38 -11.22
CA HIS A 119 -5.24 -8.35 -11.08
C HIS A 119 -4.59 -6.98 -10.87
N PRO A 120 -3.89 -6.45 -11.90
CA PRO A 120 -3.20 -5.15 -11.76
C PRO A 120 -4.17 -3.99 -11.55
N ASP A 121 -5.45 -4.18 -11.88
CA ASP A 121 -6.52 -3.23 -11.64
C ASP A 121 -6.87 -3.04 -10.16
N ARG A 122 -6.37 -3.92 -9.29
CA ARG A 122 -6.63 -3.86 -7.84
C ARG A 122 -5.52 -3.20 -7.06
N GLY A 123 -4.74 -2.35 -7.72
CA GLY A 123 -3.64 -1.64 -7.10
C GLY A 123 -2.31 -2.38 -7.21
N THR A 124 -1.25 -1.61 -7.34
CA THR A 124 0.10 -2.15 -7.52
C THR A 124 1.09 -1.41 -6.64
N ILE A 125 2.21 -2.06 -6.35
CA ILE A 125 3.34 -1.44 -5.65
C ILE A 125 4.59 -1.65 -6.50
N THR A 126 5.25 -0.53 -6.81
CA THR A 126 6.55 -0.53 -7.46
C THR A 126 7.57 0.07 -6.51
N ILE A 127 8.66 -0.62 -6.27
CA ILE A 127 9.70 -0.17 -5.35
C ILE A 127 10.97 0.09 -6.15
N HIS A 128 11.42 1.35 -6.08
CA HIS A 128 12.72 1.75 -6.59
C HIS A 128 13.68 1.92 -5.41
N TRP A 129 14.96 1.63 -5.62
CA TRP A 129 15.94 1.72 -4.56
C TRP A 129 17.20 2.43 -5.04
N GLU A 130 17.89 3.01 -4.09
CA GLU A 130 19.20 3.60 -4.25
C GLU A 130 20.11 3.06 -3.15
N GLY A 131 21.41 2.98 -3.43
CA GLY A 131 22.36 2.47 -2.45
C GLY A 131 22.38 0.94 -2.38
N GLY A 132 22.82 0.44 -1.24
CA GLY A 132 22.97 -1.00 -1.02
C GLY A 132 24.38 -1.51 -1.32
N ALA A 133 24.55 -2.79 -1.09
CA ALA A 133 25.82 -3.46 -1.35
C ALA A 133 26.00 -3.81 -2.82
#